data_673a073331aa15379845d30aceeedc8f
#
_entry.id   673a073331aa15379845d30aceeedc8f
#
_cell.length_a   1.000
_cell.length_b   1.000
_cell.length_c   1.000
_cell.angle_alpha   90.00
_cell.angle_beta   90.00
_cell.angle_gamma   90.00
#
_symmetry.space_group_name_H-M   'P 1'
#
loop_
_entity.id
_entity.type
_entity.pdbx_description
1 polymer ?
#
loop_
_entity_poly.entity_id
_entity_poly.type
_entity_poly.pdbx_seq_one_letter_code
_entity_poly.pdbx_strand_id
1 'polypeptide(L)'
;MIRRLSLMALAIGLAAAAPAQVTGPARVVDGDTFSVGAERVRLWGVDAPEGRQVCQNDQGKAYACGDVARDQLVGLIGRRAVRCEVRDRDPYGRAVAQCLAGSTDLGEAMVRAGWAVDYVQFSRGAYASAEVEARRARRGLWAGRFETPSTWRADARPALPAPAAPPLSGCVIKGNISAKGRRIFHVPGQEDYAATRINTSKGERWFCSAGDARAAGWTPARR
;
A
#
# COMPACT_ATOMS: atom_id res chain seq x y z
N MET A 1 -28.31 -9.43 65.07
CA MET A 1 -28.59 -8.54 63.91
C MET A 1 -27.35 -8.58 62.99
N ILE A 2 -27.43 -9.36 61.90
CA ILE A 2 -26.30 -9.53 60.96
C ILE A 2 -26.67 -8.70 59.69
N ARG A 3 -25.94 -7.58 59.47
CA ARG A 3 -26.07 -6.74 58.32
C ARG A 3 -25.37 -7.42 57.12
N ARG A 4 -26.11 -7.86 56.13
CA ARG A 4 -25.59 -8.33 54.83
C ARG A 4 -25.18 -7.11 53.99
N LEU A 5 -23.86 -6.93 53.75
CA LEU A 5 -23.36 -6.01 52.73
C LEU A 5 -23.52 -6.69 51.35
N SER A 6 -24.40 -6.14 50.53
CA SER A 6 -24.47 -6.51 49.11
C SER A 6 -23.37 -5.76 48.33
N LEU A 7 -22.38 -6.48 47.84
CA LEU A 7 -21.43 -5.95 46.86
C LEU A 7 -22.12 -5.86 45.50
N MET A 8 -22.36 -4.65 45.04
CA MET A 8 -22.84 -4.38 43.70
C MET A 8 -21.61 -4.33 42.76
N ALA A 9 -21.42 -5.38 41.95
CA ALA A 9 -20.38 -5.42 40.95
C ALA A 9 -20.74 -4.51 39.79
N LEU A 10 -19.98 -3.43 39.59
CA LEU A 10 -20.12 -2.51 38.49
C LEU A 10 -19.44 -3.15 37.26
N ALA A 11 -20.22 -3.70 36.32
CA ALA A 11 -19.72 -4.19 35.05
C ALA A 11 -19.41 -2.99 34.14
N ILE A 12 -18.12 -2.66 33.99
CA ILE A 12 -17.66 -1.69 32.99
C ILE A 12 -17.66 -2.39 31.63
N GLY A 13 -18.70 -2.17 30.85
CA GLY A 13 -18.78 -2.62 29.46
C GLY A 13 -17.79 -1.83 28.61
N LEU A 14 -16.76 -2.49 28.04
CA LEU A 14 -15.94 -1.93 26.97
C LEU A 14 -16.81 -1.79 25.72
N ALA A 15 -17.29 -0.58 25.44
CA ALA A 15 -17.90 -0.26 24.14
C ALA A 15 -16.77 -0.21 23.11
N ALA A 16 -16.70 -1.19 22.20
CA ALA A 16 -15.84 -1.11 21.03
C ALA A 16 -16.29 0.09 20.18
N ALA A 17 -15.36 0.99 19.85
CA ALA A 17 -15.65 2.10 18.97
C ALA A 17 -16.07 1.56 17.59
N ALA A 18 -17.21 2.04 17.05
CA ALA A 18 -17.62 1.69 15.71
C ALA A 18 -16.58 2.17 14.69
N PRO A 19 -16.30 1.40 13.61
CA PRO A 19 -15.37 1.82 12.59
C PRO A 19 -15.81 3.15 11.97
N ALA A 20 -14.81 3.99 11.64
CA ALA A 20 -15.08 5.27 11.00
C ALA A 20 -15.73 5.04 9.64
N GLN A 21 -16.79 5.79 9.35
CA GLN A 21 -17.55 5.69 8.10
C GLN A 21 -17.38 6.94 7.25
N VAL A 22 -17.28 6.75 5.92
CA VAL A 22 -17.29 7.81 4.90
C VAL A 22 -18.46 7.56 3.98
N THR A 23 -19.38 8.53 3.85
CA THR A 23 -20.59 8.37 3.04
C THR A 23 -20.85 9.63 2.21
N GLY A 24 -21.18 9.46 0.93
CA GLY A 24 -21.51 10.56 0.04
C GLY A 24 -21.30 10.26 -1.44
N PRO A 25 -21.49 11.26 -2.31
CA PRO A 25 -21.16 11.13 -3.73
C PRO A 25 -19.65 10.99 -3.92
N ALA A 26 -19.25 10.04 -4.78
CA ALA A 26 -17.85 9.76 -5.06
C ALA A 26 -17.38 10.44 -6.35
N ARG A 27 -16.16 10.98 -6.33
CA ARG A 27 -15.43 11.43 -7.52
C ARG A 27 -14.25 10.49 -7.76
N VAL A 28 -14.37 9.63 -8.74
CA VAL A 28 -13.36 8.60 -9.07
C VAL A 28 -12.09 9.26 -9.62
N VAL A 29 -10.93 8.77 -9.19
CA VAL A 29 -9.59 9.20 -9.60
C VAL A 29 -8.97 8.14 -10.50
N ASP A 30 -8.97 6.87 -10.06
CA ASP A 30 -8.48 5.70 -10.79
C ASP A 30 -9.30 4.45 -10.42
N GLY A 31 -8.89 3.25 -10.85
CA GLY A 31 -9.66 2.02 -10.71
C GLY A 31 -9.87 1.54 -9.26
N ASP A 32 -9.15 2.07 -8.28
CA ASP A 32 -9.29 1.70 -6.86
C ASP A 32 -9.32 2.90 -5.91
N THR A 33 -9.30 4.12 -6.44
CA THR A 33 -9.23 5.35 -5.64
C THR A 33 -10.26 6.38 -6.08
N PHE A 34 -10.94 6.98 -5.11
CA PHE A 34 -11.90 8.08 -5.32
C PHE A 34 -11.92 9.03 -4.12
N SER A 35 -12.60 10.16 -4.26
CA SER A 35 -12.83 11.11 -3.17
C SER A 35 -14.31 11.19 -2.82
N VAL A 36 -14.63 11.34 -1.53
CA VAL A 36 -15.97 11.66 -1.01
C VAL A 36 -15.83 12.95 -0.20
N GLY A 37 -16.29 14.05 -0.75
CA GLY A 37 -15.96 15.38 -0.20
C GLY A 37 -14.45 15.62 -0.20
N ALA A 38 -13.89 15.93 0.96
CA ALA A 38 -12.46 16.12 1.17
C ALA A 38 -11.69 14.81 1.46
N GLU A 39 -12.38 13.71 1.78
CA GLU A 39 -11.75 12.44 2.12
C GLU A 39 -11.34 11.68 0.87
N ARG A 40 -10.07 11.26 0.81
CA ARG A 40 -9.57 10.36 -0.22
C ARG A 40 -9.69 8.92 0.26
N VAL A 41 -10.34 8.09 -0.54
CA VAL A 41 -10.61 6.68 -0.23
C VAL A 41 -9.89 5.79 -1.23
N ARG A 42 -9.19 4.77 -0.74
CA ARG A 42 -8.68 3.64 -1.51
C ARG A 42 -9.49 2.39 -1.16
N LEU A 43 -9.97 1.68 -2.15
CA LEU A 43 -10.67 0.41 -1.95
C LEU A 43 -9.76 -0.59 -1.24
N TRP A 44 -10.24 -1.16 -0.15
CA TRP A 44 -9.52 -2.15 0.64
C TRP A 44 -9.35 -3.45 -0.13
N GLY A 45 -8.16 -4.04 -0.04
CA GLY A 45 -7.88 -5.41 -0.49
C GLY A 45 -7.86 -5.64 -1.99
N VAL A 46 -7.95 -4.59 -2.81
CA VAL A 46 -7.86 -4.68 -4.28
C VAL A 46 -6.73 -3.82 -4.82
N ASP A 47 -6.26 -4.14 -6.02
CA ASP A 47 -5.23 -3.40 -6.72
C ASP A 47 -5.62 -3.28 -8.20
N ALA A 48 -5.97 -2.08 -8.64
CA ALA A 48 -6.37 -1.79 -10.01
C ALA A 48 -5.23 -1.18 -10.83
N PRO A 49 -5.24 -1.30 -12.16
CA PRO A 49 -4.26 -0.64 -13.01
C PRO A 49 -4.16 0.85 -12.74
N GLU A 50 -2.93 1.35 -12.70
CA GLU A 50 -2.62 2.76 -12.53
C GLU A 50 -3.09 3.58 -13.74
N GLY A 51 -3.44 4.85 -13.55
CA GLY A 51 -4.03 5.69 -14.59
C GLY A 51 -3.21 5.79 -15.89
N ARG A 52 -1.88 5.59 -15.83
CA ARG A 52 -1.01 5.56 -17.03
C ARG A 52 -0.58 4.15 -17.44
N GLN A 53 -1.12 3.12 -16.82
CA GLN A 53 -0.77 1.75 -17.13
C GLN A 53 -1.36 1.33 -18.48
N VAL A 54 -0.52 0.68 -19.28
CA VAL A 54 -0.88 0.14 -20.59
C VAL A 54 -0.85 -1.38 -20.53
N CYS A 55 -1.90 -2.00 -21.03
CA CYS A 55 -2.05 -3.44 -21.14
C CYS A 55 -2.20 -3.87 -22.60
N GLN A 56 -2.20 -5.14 -22.90
CA GLN A 56 -2.50 -5.69 -24.22
C GLN A 56 -3.83 -6.45 -24.17
N ASN A 57 -4.68 -6.27 -25.18
CA ASN A 57 -5.91 -7.05 -25.31
C ASN A 57 -5.61 -8.47 -25.84
N ASP A 58 -6.64 -9.27 -26.10
CA ASP A 58 -6.57 -10.64 -26.65
C ASP A 58 -5.91 -10.71 -28.04
N GLN A 59 -5.94 -9.62 -28.81
CA GLN A 59 -5.28 -9.47 -30.10
C GLN A 59 -3.84 -8.95 -30.00
N GLY A 60 -3.33 -8.73 -28.76
CA GLY A 60 -2.01 -8.16 -28.53
C GLY A 60 -1.92 -6.63 -28.73
N LYS A 61 -3.05 -5.95 -29.00
CA LYS A 61 -3.10 -4.50 -29.18
C LYS A 61 -3.03 -3.78 -27.83
N ALA A 62 -2.13 -2.81 -27.73
CA ALA A 62 -1.98 -1.98 -26.53
C ALA A 62 -3.20 -1.08 -26.30
N TYR A 63 -3.60 -0.90 -25.03
CA TYR A 63 -4.67 0.00 -24.62
C TYR A 63 -4.43 0.54 -23.20
N ALA A 64 -5.03 1.68 -22.88
CA ALA A 64 -4.94 2.33 -21.56
C ALA A 64 -5.85 1.63 -20.55
N CYS A 65 -5.36 0.52 -19.96
CA CYS A 65 -6.15 -0.29 -19.03
C CYS A 65 -6.48 0.44 -17.71
N GLY A 66 -5.66 1.39 -17.29
CA GLY A 66 -5.94 2.22 -16.13
C GLY A 66 -7.17 3.11 -16.32
N ASP A 67 -7.31 3.71 -17.52
CA ASP A 67 -8.51 4.49 -17.85
C ASP A 67 -9.76 3.62 -17.88
N VAL A 68 -9.67 2.42 -18.47
CA VAL A 68 -10.81 1.49 -18.54
C VAL A 68 -11.20 1.02 -17.12
N ALA A 69 -10.24 0.72 -16.25
CA ALA A 69 -10.52 0.35 -14.86
C ALA A 69 -11.21 1.50 -14.09
N ARG A 70 -10.74 2.75 -14.28
CA ARG A 70 -11.40 3.94 -13.73
C ARG A 70 -12.85 4.05 -14.21
N ASP A 71 -13.09 3.94 -15.51
CA ASP A 71 -14.41 4.08 -16.10
C ASP A 71 -15.35 2.94 -15.65
N GLN A 72 -14.82 1.75 -15.42
CA GLN A 72 -15.56 0.64 -14.83
C GLN A 72 -16.01 0.98 -13.40
N LEU A 73 -15.15 1.55 -12.57
CA LEU A 73 -15.51 1.97 -11.21
C LEU A 73 -16.56 3.10 -11.24
N VAL A 74 -16.43 4.06 -12.17
CA VAL A 74 -17.45 5.10 -12.42
C VAL A 74 -18.81 4.45 -12.73
N GLY A 75 -18.83 3.47 -13.62
CA GLY A 75 -20.04 2.73 -14.00
C GLY A 75 -20.67 1.97 -12.82
N LEU A 76 -19.82 1.30 -12.02
CA LEU A 76 -20.27 0.58 -10.84
C LEU A 76 -20.86 1.50 -9.77
N ILE A 77 -20.35 2.68 -9.59
CA ILE A 77 -20.89 3.67 -8.65
C ILE A 77 -22.16 4.32 -9.25
N GLY A 78 -22.11 4.70 -10.51
CA GLY A 78 -23.18 5.41 -11.19
C GLY A 78 -23.54 6.72 -10.49
N ARG A 79 -24.82 6.93 -10.20
CA ARG A 79 -25.34 8.10 -9.46
C ARG A 79 -25.53 7.85 -7.96
N ARG A 80 -25.11 6.70 -7.46
CA ARG A 80 -25.34 6.30 -6.07
C ARG A 80 -24.33 6.98 -5.14
N ALA A 81 -24.76 7.31 -3.94
CA ALA A 81 -23.83 7.59 -2.86
C ALA A 81 -23.11 6.30 -2.49
N VAL A 82 -21.81 6.41 -2.19
CA VAL A 82 -21.03 5.32 -1.63
C VAL A 82 -21.09 5.36 -0.11
N ARG A 83 -21.01 4.18 0.52
CA ARG A 83 -20.84 4.01 1.95
C ARG A 83 -19.61 3.16 2.19
N CYS A 84 -18.61 3.72 2.83
CA CYS A 84 -17.32 3.10 3.07
C CYS A 84 -17.10 2.91 4.57
N GLU A 85 -16.71 1.71 4.96
CA GLU A 85 -16.22 1.37 6.28
C GLU A 85 -14.69 1.42 6.25
N VAL A 86 -14.11 2.36 7.00
CA VAL A 86 -12.66 2.57 7.04
C VAL A 86 -12.03 1.47 7.89
N ARG A 87 -11.09 0.74 7.31
CA ARG A 87 -10.33 -0.33 7.96
C ARG A 87 -8.94 0.10 8.36
N ASP A 88 -8.34 1.05 7.62
CA ASP A 88 -6.97 1.52 7.85
C ASP A 88 -6.75 2.89 7.19
N ARG A 89 -5.57 3.47 7.41
CA ARG A 89 -5.07 4.64 6.68
C ARG A 89 -3.69 4.34 6.10
N ASP A 90 -3.52 4.64 4.83
CA ASP A 90 -2.24 4.44 4.19
C ASP A 90 -1.23 5.58 4.51
N PRO A 91 0.06 5.39 4.18
CA PRO A 91 1.09 6.40 4.41
C PRO A 91 0.86 7.75 3.70
N TYR A 92 -0.06 7.78 2.73
CA TYR A 92 -0.45 9.01 2.00
C TYR A 92 -1.68 9.69 2.60
N GLY A 93 -2.20 9.16 3.73
CA GLY A 93 -3.35 9.68 4.46
C GLY A 93 -4.71 9.29 3.87
N ARG A 94 -4.76 8.40 2.84
CA ARG A 94 -6.04 7.93 2.28
C ARG A 94 -6.71 6.96 3.26
N ALA A 95 -8.03 7.02 3.36
CA ALA A 95 -8.81 6.01 4.06
C ALA A 95 -8.82 4.72 3.22
N VAL A 96 -8.25 3.63 3.74
CA VAL A 96 -8.35 2.30 3.13
C VAL A 96 -9.64 1.66 3.63
N ALA A 97 -10.63 1.49 2.76
CA ALA A 97 -11.99 1.18 3.15
C ALA A 97 -12.69 0.14 2.27
N GLN A 98 -13.56 -0.66 2.86
CA GLN A 98 -14.52 -1.46 2.12
C GLN A 98 -15.73 -0.58 1.80
N CYS A 99 -16.11 -0.50 0.53
CA CYS A 99 -17.07 0.46 0.05
C CYS A 99 -18.21 -0.20 -0.71
N LEU A 100 -19.42 0.23 -0.43
CA LEU A 100 -20.64 -0.22 -1.09
C LEU A 100 -21.27 0.93 -1.89
N ALA A 101 -21.79 0.62 -3.08
CA ALA A 101 -22.72 1.46 -3.84
C ALA A 101 -24.07 0.75 -3.90
N GLY A 102 -25.03 1.16 -3.06
CA GLY A 102 -26.22 0.36 -2.75
C GLY A 102 -25.81 -0.90 -1.98
N SER A 103 -26.14 -2.08 -2.50
CA SER A 103 -25.73 -3.38 -1.96
C SER A 103 -24.46 -3.96 -2.60
N THR A 104 -23.88 -3.30 -3.60
CA THR A 104 -22.73 -3.81 -4.37
C THR A 104 -21.42 -3.45 -3.64
N ASP A 105 -20.62 -4.45 -3.25
CA ASP A 105 -19.23 -4.25 -2.82
C ASP A 105 -18.41 -3.86 -4.04
N LEU A 106 -17.83 -2.65 -4.01
CA LEU A 106 -17.10 -2.08 -5.14
C LEU A 106 -15.79 -2.82 -5.40
N GLY A 107 -15.09 -3.27 -4.34
CA GLY A 107 -13.86 -4.04 -4.47
C GLY A 107 -14.12 -5.39 -5.13
N GLU A 108 -15.08 -6.15 -4.60
CA GLU A 108 -15.47 -7.44 -5.17
C GLU A 108 -15.94 -7.31 -6.63
N ALA A 109 -16.77 -6.30 -6.92
CA ALA A 109 -17.29 -6.08 -8.26
C ALA A 109 -16.19 -5.74 -9.26
N MET A 110 -15.18 -4.93 -8.87
CA MET A 110 -14.02 -4.62 -9.70
C MET A 110 -13.19 -5.87 -10.00
N VAL A 111 -12.93 -6.71 -9.00
CA VAL A 111 -12.19 -7.97 -9.16
C VAL A 111 -12.98 -8.95 -10.02
N ARG A 112 -14.28 -9.13 -9.78
CA ARG A 112 -15.16 -10.02 -10.53
C ARG A 112 -15.32 -9.61 -12.00
N ALA A 113 -15.29 -8.31 -12.27
CA ALA A 113 -15.27 -7.76 -13.63
C ALA A 113 -13.88 -7.87 -14.31
N GLY A 114 -12.85 -8.23 -13.55
CA GLY A 114 -11.47 -8.37 -14.05
C GLY A 114 -10.74 -7.05 -14.21
N TRP A 115 -11.19 -5.96 -13.59
CA TRP A 115 -10.55 -4.64 -13.66
C TRP A 115 -9.76 -4.26 -12.41
N ALA A 116 -9.67 -5.17 -11.45
CA ALA A 116 -8.72 -5.17 -10.35
C ALA A 116 -8.29 -6.60 -10.05
N VAL A 117 -7.18 -6.75 -9.34
CA VAL A 117 -6.73 -8.04 -8.80
C VAL A 117 -6.99 -8.09 -7.30
N ASP A 118 -7.16 -9.30 -6.74
CA ASP A 118 -7.16 -9.50 -5.30
C ASP A 118 -5.77 -9.19 -4.74
N TYR A 119 -5.66 -8.15 -3.92
CA TYR A 119 -4.39 -7.79 -3.29
C TYR A 119 -4.20 -8.58 -2.00
N VAL A 120 -3.83 -9.86 -2.16
CA VAL A 120 -3.81 -10.89 -1.11
C VAL A 120 -3.06 -10.45 0.15
N GLN A 121 -1.99 -9.65 0.02
CA GLN A 121 -1.23 -9.12 1.15
C GLN A 121 -2.13 -8.34 2.13
N PHE A 122 -3.17 -7.67 1.64
CA PHE A 122 -4.09 -6.84 2.42
C PHE A 122 -5.48 -7.47 2.57
N SER A 123 -6.00 -8.10 1.51
CA SER A 123 -7.31 -8.75 1.50
C SER A 123 -7.32 -10.07 2.29
N ARG A 124 -6.15 -10.72 2.43
CA ARG A 124 -6.02 -12.10 2.94
C ARG A 124 -6.86 -13.10 2.13
N GLY A 125 -7.05 -12.82 0.83
CA GLY A 125 -7.83 -13.67 -0.08
C GLY A 125 -9.34 -13.44 -0.05
N ALA A 126 -9.80 -12.33 0.50
CA ALA A 126 -11.24 -12.03 0.58
C ALA A 126 -11.93 -12.00 -0.79
N TYR A 127 -11.20 -11.67 -1.86
CA TYR A 127 -11.72 -11.58 -3.22
C TYR A 127 -11.22 -12.69 -4.15
N ALA A 128 -10.54 -13.72 -3.61
CA ALA A 128 -9.94 -14.80 -4.39
C ALA A 128 -10.94 -15.53 -5.30
N SER A 129 -12.17 -15.79 -4.82
CA SER A 129 -13.20 -16.45 -5.65
C SER A 129 -13.64 -15.58 -6.81
N ALA A 130 -13.81 -14.27 -6.60
CA ALA A 130 -14.15 -13.31 -7.65
C ALA A 130 -13.05 -13.22 -8.71
N GLU A 131 -11.77 -13.25 -8.30
CA GLU A 131 -10.64 -13.29 -9.22
C GLU A 131 -10.58 -14.58 -10.04
N VAL A 132 -10.80 -15.75 -9.41
CA VAL A 132 -10.85 -17.04 -10.12
C VAL A 132 -11.96 -17.03 -11.19
N GLU A 133 -13.14 -16.49 -10.87
CA GLU A 133 -14.22 -16.34 -11.86
C GLU A 133 -13.83 -15.42 -13.03
N ALA A 134 -13.21 -14.25 -12.73
CA ALA A 134 -12.77 -13.31 -13.75
C ALA A 134 -11.72 -13.94 -14.68
N ARG A 135 -10.73 -14.66 -14.12
CA ARG A 135 -9.71 -15.40 -14.87
C ARG A 135 -10.30 -16.47 -15.77
N ARG A 136 -11.17 -17.32 -15.24
CA ARG A 136 -11.83 -18.40 -15.99
C ARG A 136 -12.66 -17.86 -17.16
N ALA A 137 -13.38 -16.77 -16.92
CA ALA A 137 -14.22 -16.14 -17.92
C ALA A 137 -13.44 -15.15 -18.83
N ARG A 138 -12.11 -14.99 -18.62
CA ARG A 138 -11.26 -14.08 -19.38
C ARG A 138 -11.81 -12.63 -19.40
N ARG A 139 -12.31 -12.16 -18.26
CA ARG A 139 -12.88 -10.81 -18.14
C ARG A 139 -11.80 -9.75 -17.96
N GLY A 140 -12.04 -8.58 -18.54
CA GLY A 140 -11.19 -7.40 -18.35
C GLY A 140 -9.73 -7.67 -18.68
N LEU A 141 -8.84 -7.43 -17.72
CA LEU A 141 -7.39 -7.66 -17.84
C LEU A 141 -7.05 -9.12 -18.21
N TRP A 142 -7.84 -10.08 -17.74
CA TRP A 142 -7.61 -11.50 -17.97
C TRP A 142 -7.89 -11.98 -19.40
N ALA A 143 -8.49 -11.12 -20.25
CA ALA A 143 -8.65 -11.39 -21.67
C ALA A 143 -7.33 -11.31 -22.45
N GLY A 144 -6.38 -10.51 -21.97
CA GLY A 144 -5.13 -10.23 -22.64
C GLY A 144 -3.88 -10.45 -21.77
N ARG A 145 -2.92 -9.52 -21.89
CA ARG A 145 -1.68 -9.52 -21.10
C ARG A 145 -1.55 -8.21 -20.33
N PHE A 146 -1.18 -8.30 -19.09
CA PHE A 146 -0.91 -7.15 -18.23
C PHE A 146 0.12 -7.50 -17.15
N GLU A 147 0.82 -6.51 -16.68
CA GLU A 147 1.57 -6.58 -15.43
C GLU A 147 0.62 -6.29 -14.27
N THR A 148 0.81 -6.97 -13.15
CA THR A 148 0.02 -6.59 -11.96
C THR A 148 0.33 -5.14 -11.59
N PRO A 149 -0.67 -4.38 -11.08
CA PRO A 149 -0.45 -2.96 -10.77
C PRO A 149 0.70 -2.75 -9.77
N SER A 150 0.87 -3.66 -8.83
CA SER A 150 1.99 -3.64 -7.87
C SER A 150 3.35 -3.82 -8.55
N THR A 151 3.47 -4.74 -9.52
CA THR A 151 4.69 -4.94 -10.31
C THR A 151 4.98 -3.70 -11.15
N TRP A 152 3.97 -3.21 -11.88
CA TRP A 152 4.09 -2.01 -12.70
C TRP A 152 4.59 -0.80 -11.89
N ARG A 153 4.06 -0.59 -10.67
CA ARG A 153 4.54 0.47 -9.77
C ARG A 153 5.99 0.26 -9.32
N ALA A 154 6.40 -0.99 -9.11
CA ALA A 154 7.78 -1.30 -8.72
C ALA A 154 8.75 -0.96 -9.87
N ASP A 155 8.38 -1.29 -11.11
CA ASP A 155 9.19 -1.03 -12.30
C ASP A 155 9.19 0.45 -12.70
N ALA A 156 8.07 1.14 -12.49
CA ALA A 156 7.96 2.59 -12.73
C ALA A 156 8.68 3.44 -11.68
N ARG A 157 9.08 2.86 -10.54
CA ARG A 157 9.98 3.56 -9.61
C ARG A 157 11.33 3.72 -10.31
N PRO A 158 11.93 4.95 -10.28
CA PRO A 158 13.32 5.08 -10.66
C PRO A 158 14.10 3.99 -9.93
N ALA A 159 14.84 3.17 -10.65
CA ALA A 159 15.73 2.21 -10.02
C ALA A 159 16.50 2.97 -8.94
N LEU A 160 16.37 2.52 -7.67
CA LEU A 160 17.22 3.08 -6.63
C LEU A 160 18.64 2.98 -7.19
N PRO A 161 19.43 4.07 -7.21
CA PRO A 161 20.80 3.99 -7.70
C PRO A 161 21.42 2.77 -7.04
N ALA A 162 22.10 1.94 -7.86
CA ALA A 162 22.76 0.75 -7.37
C ALA A 162 23.54 1.14 -6.09
N PRO A 163 23.48 0.32 -5.02
CA PRO A 163 24.20 0.66 -3.80
C PRO A 163 25.63 1.03 -4.18
N ALA A 164 26.08 2.20 -3.76
CA ALA A 164 27.46 2.61 -4.05
C ALA A 164 28.38 1.48 -3.62
N ALA A 165 29.16 0.95 -4.56
CA ALA A 165 30.16 -0.06 -4.26
C ALA A 165 31.10 0.49 -3.16
N PRO A 166 31.58 -0.35 -2.24
CA PRO A 166 32.64 0.08 -1.31
C PRO A 166 33.76 0.70 -2.12
N PRO A 167 34.32 1.84 -1.71
CA PRO A 167 35.50 2.36 -2.38
C PRO A 167 36.60 1.30 -2.33
N LEU A 168 37.40 1.22 -3.39
CA LEU A 168 38.51 0.27 -3.55
C LEU A 168 39.57 0.32 -2.40
N SER A 169 39.45 1.29 -1.51
CA SER A 169 40.29 1.55 -0.35
C SER A 169 39.95 0.71 0.90
N GLY A 170 39.05 -0.28 0.83
CA GLY A 170 38.73 -1.14 1.99
C GLY A 170 37.86 -0.49 3.06
N CYS A 171 37.24 0.66 2.77
CA CYS A 171 36.29 1.32 3.69
C CYS A 171 34.98 0.54 3.73
N VAL A 172 34.71 -0.16 4.84
CA VAL A 172 33.59 -1.11 4.97
C VAL A 172 32.48 -0.61 5.90
N ILE A 173 32.65 0.53 6.54
CA ILE A 173 31.65 1.06 7.47
C ILE A 173 30.59 1.85 6.70
N LYS A 174 29.33 1.46 6.83
CA LYS A 174 28.20 2.03 6.13
C LYS A 174 27.58 3.18 6.91
N GLY A 175 27.57 4.40 6.37
CA GLY A 175 26.87 5.56 6.96
C GLY A 175 25.59 5.85 6.20
N ASN A 176 24.41 5.58 6.77
CA ASN A 176 23.11 5.86 6.18
C ASN A 176 22.35 6.93 6.95
N ILE A 177 21.44 7.62 6.26
CA ILE A 177 20.56 8.61 6.84
C ILE A 177 19.17 7.99 6.99
N SER A 178 18.71 7.86 8.25
CA SER A 178 17.38 7.30 8.54
C SER A 178 16.26 8.18 7.99
N ALA A 179 15.04 7.64 7.92
CA ALA A 179 13.84 8.38 7.52
C ALA A 179 13.58 9.64 8.37
N LYS A 180 14.11 9.69 9.60
CA LYS A 180 14.05 10.86 10.50
C LYS A 180 15.25 11.80 10.38
N GLY A 181 16.07 11.67 9.33
CA GLY A 181 17.25 12.50 9.09
C GLY A 181 18.46 12.21 9.98
N ARG A 182 18.44 11.16 10.82
CA ARG A 182 19.56 10.82 11.70
C ARG A 182 20.68 10.13 10.90
N ARG A 183 21.92 10.57 11.09
CA ARG A 183 23.13 9.97 10.52
C ARG A 183 23.58 8.82 11.40
N ILE A 184 23.50 7.60 10.88
CA ILE A 184 23.82 6.36 11.61
C ILE A 184 24.87 5.60 10.83
N PHE A 185 25.89 5.06 11.52
CA PHE A 185 26.85 4.18 10.89
C PHE A 185 26.75 2.74 11.42
N HIS A 186 26.98 1.79 10.51
CA HIS A 186 26.95 0.36 10.77
C HIS A 186 28.33 -0.24 10.48
N VAL A 187 28.83 -1.06 11.39
CA VAL A 187 30.05 -1.82 11.20
C VAL A 187 29.76 -3.25 10.76
N PRO A 188 30.64 -3.93 10.03
CA PRO A 188 30.48 -5.34 9.69
C PRO A 188 30.18 -6.19 10.92
N GLY A 189 29.23 -7.13 10.78
CA GLY A 189 28.81 -8.02 11.87
C GLY A 189 27.61 -7.54 12.68
N GLN A 190 27.17 -6.28 12.52
CA GLN A 190 25.91 -5.82 13.13
C GLN A 190 24.67 -6.35 12.36
N GLU A 191 23.56 -6.56 13.09
CA GLU A 191 22.33 -7.16 12.59
C GLU A 191 21.84 -6.49 11.28
N ASP A 192 21.77 -5.15 11.27
CA ASP A 192 21.29 -4.39 10.12
C ASP A 192 22.35 -4.10 9.05
N TYR A 193 23.61 -4.52 9.26
CA TYR A 193 24.71 -4.18 8.35
C TYR A 193 24.47 -4.68 6.93
N ALA A 194 24.06 -5.95 6.79
CA ALA A 194 23.84 -6.56 5.47
C ALA A 194 22.68 -5.89 4.72
N ALA A 195 21.61 -5.54 5.43
CA ALA A 195 20.43 -4.90 4.87
C ALA A 195 20.63 -3.41 4.54
N THR A 196 21.58 -2.73 5.20
CA THR A 196 21.85 -1.31 4.97
C THR A 196 22.44 -1.07 3.58
N ARG A 197 21.78 -0.23 2.78
CA ARG A 197 22.25 0.22 1.46
C ARG A 197 22.71 1.66 1.55
N ILE A 198 23.82 1.99 0.86
CA ILE A 198 24.37 3.35 0.83
C ILE A 198 23.91 4.05 -0.44
N ASN A 199 23.26 5.20 -0.27
CA ASN A 199 22.83 6.08 -1.34
C ASN A 199 23.59 7.41 -1.24
N THR A 200 24.65 7.54 -2.03
CA THR A 200 25.51 8.74 -2.03
C THR A 200 24.77 10.02 -2.45
N SER A 201 23.71 9.92 -3.26
CA SER A 201 22.92 11.09 -3.64
C SER A 201 22.13 11.71 -2.48
N LYS A 202 21.91 10.95 -1.38
CA LYS A 202 21.32 11.42 -0.13
C LYS A 202 22.35 11.92 0.88
N GLY A 203 23.63 11.96 0.53
CA GLY A 203 24.71 12.29 1.44
C GLY A 203 25.15 11.12 2.32
N GLU A 204 24.67 9.90 2.04
CA GLU A 204 25.16 8.68 2.68
C GLU A 204 26.52 8.30 2.12
N ARG A 205 27.37 7.67 2.92
CA ARG A 205 28.74 7.35 2.49
C ARG A 205 29.36 6.20 3.26
N TRP A 206 30.48 5.71 2.71
CA TRP A 206 31.32 4.73 3.36
C TRP A 206 32.38 5.43 4.22
N PHE A 207 32.78 4.79 5.32
CA PHE A 207 33.88 5.22 6.18
C PHE A 207 34.89 4.10 6.34
N CYS A 208 36.18 4.49 6.49
CA CYS A 208 37.26 3.53 6.66
C CYS A 208 37.46 3.12 8.12
N SER A 209 36.98 3.96 9.07
CA SER A 209 36.99 3.65 10.49
C SER A 209 35.76 4.19 11.20
N ALA A 210 35.41 3.58 12.35
CA ALA A 210 34.35 4.11 13.23
C ALA A 210 34.74 5.48 13.82
N GLY A 211 36.02 5.77 13.93
CA GLY A 211 36.55 7.09 14.32
C GLY A 211 36.18 8.16 13.31
N ASP A 212 36.44 7.89 12.02
CA ASP A 212 36.09 8.82 10.93
C ASP A 212 34.61 9.09 10.86
N ALA A 213 33.78 8.05 11.07
CA ALA A 213 32.33 8.20 11.10
C ALA A 213 31.89 9.13 12.24
N ARG A 214 32.43 8.96 13.46
CA ARG A 214 32.14 9.83 14.60
C ARG A 214 32.64 11.26 14.39
N ALA A 215 33.84 11.43 13.89
CA ALA A 215 34.42 12.74 13.58
C ALA A 215 33.56 13.51 12.55
N ALA A 216 32.89 12.77 11.64
CA ALA A 216 31.97 13.33 10.66
C ALA A 216 30.54 13.57 11.22
N GLY A 217 30.30 13.37 12.51
CA GLY A 217 29.00 13.59 13.17
C GLY A 217 28.01 12.45 12.99
N TRP A 218 28.47 11.21 12.76
CA TRP A 218 27.64 10.02 12.66
C TRP A 218 27.61 9.26 13.99
N THR A 219 26.47 8.69 14.33
CA THR A 219 26.29 7.90 15.56
C THR A 219 26.26 6.40 15.24
N PRO A 220 26.78 5.51 16.11
CA PRO A 220 26.73 4.08 15.87
C PRO A 220 25.30 3.55 15.90
N ALA A 221 24.99 2.55 15.07
CA ALA A 221 23.78 1.77 15.18
C ALA A 221 23.74 1.07 16.56
N ARG A 222 22.55 0.92 17.12
CA ARG A 222 22.37 0.37 18.50
C ARG A 222 22.51 -1.15 18.59
N ARG A 223 22.43 -1.86 17.47
CA ARG A 223 22.62 -3.32 17.35
C ARG A 223 23.06 -3.70 15.94
#